data_6fa1b0fc33be2c22e5c143c8515d10ae
#
_entry.id   6fa1b0fc33be2c22e5c143c8515d10ae
#
_cell.length_a   1.000
_cell.length_b   1.000
_cell.length_c   1.000
_cell.angle_alpha   90.00
_cell.angle_beta   90.00
_cell.angle_gamma   90.00
#
_symmetry.space_group_name_H-M   'P 1'
#
loop_
_entity.id
_entity.type
_entity.pdbx_description
1 polymer ?
#
loop_
_entity_poly.entity_id
_entity_poly.type
_entity_poly.pdbx_seq_one_letter_code
_entity_poly.pdbx_strand_id
1 'polypeptide(L)'
;AGEWLSIYLKKFMEGLPGNGKIDYAMITHFHDDHMGDVSEMLPGTNGYGLSGITLVGEMVGYNKLLDRAYPKYDFPSKKKVADANKGFMEEYHKFVQYQMSQGMEMEQFKVGALNQIKMVKNPKPYAKKFEIRNLAANAQVWTGKGTKAEKQYTCDPKLFDENVNSCAIRITYGNFRYFNGGDLSGGAQKDLYKAKD
;
A
#
# COMPACT_ATOMS: atom_id res chain seq x y z
N ALA A 1 -10.69 12.21 9.14
CA ALA A 1 -10.84 10.73 9.06
C ALA A 1 -9.71 10.01 9.82
N GLY A 2 -8.44 10.38 9.66
CA GLY A 2 -7.28 9.69 10.25
C GLY A 2 -7.28 9.62 11.78
N GLU A 3 -7.73 10.66 12.47
CA GLU A 3 -7.83 10.68 13.94
C GLU A 3 -8.82 9.61 14.46
N TRP A 4 -10.03 9.58 13.91
CA TRP A 4 -11.04 8.57 14.28
C TRP A 4 -10.55 7.15 14.02
N LEU A 5 -9.92 6.93 12.87
CA LEU A 5 -9.34 5.63 12.54
C LEU A 5 -8.25 5.26 13.56
N SER A 6 -7.40 6.19 13.96
CA SER A 6 -6.35 5.93 14.95
C SER A 6 -6.91 5.57 16.32
N ILE A 7 -7.96 6.27 16.78
CA ILE A 7 -8.66 5.96 18.03
C ILE A 7 -9.28 4.56 17.96
N TYR A 8 -9.97 4.25 16.86
CA TYR A 8 -10.58 2.93 16.64
C TYR A 8 -9.52 1.82 16.65
N LEU A 9 -8.40 2.00 15.93
CA LEU A 9 -7.34 1.01 15.86
C LEU A 9 -6.67 0.78 17.22
N LYS A 10 -6.40 1.83 17.99
CA LYS A 10 -5.88 1.70 19.36
C LYS A 10 -6.83 0.88 20.22
N LYS A 11 -8.12 1.21 20.18
CA LYS A 11 -9.15 0.49 20.93
C LYS A 11 -9.26 -0.96 20.49
N PHE A 12 -9.26 -1.23 19.19
CA PHE A 12 -9.32 -2.58 18.64
C PHE A 12 -8.10 -3.42 19.05
N MET A 13 -6.93 -2.81 19.14
CA MET A 13 -5.69 -3.50 19.51
C MET A 13 -5.49 -3.67 21.03
N GLU A 14 -6.32 -3.02 21.87
CA GLU A 14 -6.27 -3.23 23.33
C GLU A 14 -6.42 -4.71 23.68
N GLY A 15 -5.48 -5.24 24.45
CA GLY A 15 -5.49 -6.66 24.84
C GLY A 15 -5.03 -7.64 23.76
N LEU A 16 -4.78 -7.20 22.53
CA LEU A 16 -4.15 -8.06 21.53
C LEU A 16 -2.65 -8.17 21.83
N PRO A 17 -2.06 -9.36 21.69
CA PRO A 17 -0.61 -9.53 21.86
C PRO A 17 0.13 -8.77 20.73
N GLY A 18 1.19 -8.04 21.08
CA GLY A 18 2.02 -7.27 20.15
C GLY A 18 2.66 -6.06 20.84
N ASN A 19 3.28 -5.21 20.04
CA ASN A 19 3.93 -3.98 20.51
C ASN A 19 3.04 -2.73 20.44
N GLY A 20 1.72 -2.92 20.20
CA GLY A 20 0.77 -1.81 20.08
C GLY A 20 0.81 -1.10 18.71
N LYS A 21 1.64 -1.57 17.77
CA LYS A 21 1.72 -1.05 16.39
C LYS A 21 0.96 -1.96 15.43
N ILE A 22 0.59 -1.43 14.28
CA ILE A 22 0.04 -2.18 13.15
C ILE A 22 1.17 -2.99 12.52
N ASP A 23 1.00 -4.32 12.40
CA ASP A 23 2.05 -5.18 11.83
C ASP A 23 2.35 -4.84 10.37
N TYR A 24 1.31 -4.61 9.55
CA TYR A 24 1.44 -4.24 8.15
C TYR A 24 0.44 -3.16 7.77
N ALA A 25 0.93 -2.12 7.13
CA ALA A 25 0.12 -1.15 6.42
C ALA A 25 0.50 -1.19 4.93
N MET A 26 -0.46 -0.90 4.05
CA MET A 26 -0.24 -0.87 2.62
C MET A 26 -1.00 0.31 2.01
N ILE A 27 -0.28 1.14 1.27
CA ILE A 27 -0.88 2.15 0.39
C ILE A 27 -1.11 1.49 -0.96
N THR A 28 -2.38 1.44 -1.39
CA THR A 28 -2.73 0.84 -2.67
C THR A 28 -2.21 1.67 -3.83
N HIS A 29 -2.43 2.98 -3.77
CA HIS A 29 -1.96 3.96 -4.74
C HIS A 29 -1.93 5.36 -4.10
N PHE A 30 -1.47 6.39 -4.83
CA PHE A 30 -1.09 7.66 -4.22
C PHE A 30 -2.14 8.78 -4.35
N HIS A 31 -3.43 8.46 -4.57
CA HIS A 31 -4.47 9.48 -4.49
C HIS A 31 -4.71 9.95 -3.04
N ASP A 32 -5.23 11.14 -2.90
CA ASP A 32 -5.44 11.84 -1.62
C ASP A 32 -6.44 11.11 -0.71
N ASP A 33 -7.51 10.58 -1.27
CA ASP A 33 -8.53 9.81 -0.55
C ASP A 33 -8.03 8.44 -0.05
N HIS A 34 -6.85 7.97 -0.52
CA HIS A 34 -6.22 6.72 -0.08
C HIS A 34 -5.05 6.89 0.86
N MET A 35 -4.37 8.03 0.83
CA MET A 35 -3.18 8.21 1.65
C MET A 35 -3.18 9.47 2.52
N GLY A 36 -4.03 10.43 2.25
CA GLY A 36 -4.12 11.71 2.94
C GLY A 36 -3.94 12.90 2.01
N ASP A 37 -4.39 14.05 2.43
CA ASP A 37 -4.48 15.28 1.65
C ASP A 37 -3.81 16.45 2.38
N VAL A 38 -3.16 17.34 1.64
CA VAL A 38 -2.58 18.59 2.16
C VAL A 38 -3.64 19.57 2.67
N SER A 39 -4.85 19.54 2.10
CA SER A 39 -5.95 20.43 2.53
C SER A 39 -6.45 20.12 3.95
N GLU A 40 -6.25 18.89 4.42
CA GLU A 40 -6.62 18.43 5.76
C GLU A 40 -5.40 18.18 6.66
N MET A 41 -4.25 18.70 6.28
CA MET A 41 -2.99 18.43 6.96
C MET A 41 -2.85 19.21 8.26
N LEU A 42 -2.57 18.49 9.33
CA LEU A 42 -2.22 19.06 10.63
C LEU A 42 -0.70 19.21 10.75
N PRO A 43 -0.22 20.20 11.52
CA PRO A 43 1.22 20.31 11.78
C PRO A 43 1.70 19.12 12.61
N GLY A 44 2.78 18.49 12.15
CA GLY A 44 3.47 17.45 12.91
C GLY A 44 4.70 17.99 13.64
N THR A 45 5.15 17.28 14.67
CA THR A 45 6.34 17.64 15.47
C THR A 45 7.64 17.03 14.95
N ASN A 46 7.55 16.07 14.03
CA ASN A 46 8.69 15.27 13.54
C ASN A 46 9.15 15.69 12.13
N GLY A 47 8.81 16.92 11.70
CA GLY A 47 9.30 17.50 10.45
C GLY A 47 8.47 17.15 9.21
N TYR A 48 7.29 16.58 9.38
CA TYR A 48 6.33 16.31 8.32
C TYR A 48 4.89 16.61 8.75
N GLY A 49 4.02 16.87 7.79
CA GLY A 49 2.60 17.09 8.01
C GLY A 49 1.82 15.81 8.27
N LEU A 50 0.74 15.91 9.05
CA LEU A 50 -0.08 14.79 9.49
C LEU A 50 -1.43 14.80 8.78
N SER A 51 -1.65 13.84 7.90
CA SER A 51 -2.94 13.55 7.26
C SER A 51 -3.00 12.06 6.89
N GLY A 52 -4.16 11.45 6.89
CA GLY A 52 -4.32 10.04 6.45
C GLY A 52 -3.26 9.11 7.04
N ILE A 53 -2.44 8.52 6.16
CA ILE A 53 -1.43 7.51 6.52
C ILE A 53 -0.35 8.05 7.47
N THR A 54 0.06 9.31 7.32
CA THR A 54 1.08 9.90 8.20
C THR A 54 0.52 10.16 9.60
N LEU A 55 -0.75 10.57 9.71
CA LEU A 55 -1.42 10.75 10.99
C LEU A 55 -1.63 9.42 11.71
N VAL A 56 -2.11 8.41 11.02
CA VAL A 56 -2.29 7.07 11.63
C VAL A 56 -0.93 6.49 12.05
N GLY A 57 0.09 6.65 11.21
CA GLY A 57 1.44 6.19 11.52
C GLY A 57 2.07 6.90 12.72
N GLU A 58 1.80 8.21 12.89
CA GLU A 58 2.25 8.96 14.07
C GLU A 58 1.53 8.53 15.34
N MET A 59 0.21 8.34 15.26
CA MET A 59 -0.62 8.03 16.43
C MET A 59 -0.55 6.57 16.87
N VAL A 60 -0.43 5.64 15.94
CA VAL A 60 -0.49 4.18 16.20
C VAL A 60 0.85 3.51 15.91
N GLY A 61 1.51 3.91 14.84
CA GLY A 61 2.74 3.31 14.35
C GLY A 61 2.54 2.07 13.47
N TYR A 62 3.52 1.83 12.62
CA TYR A 62 3.60 0.65 11.75
C TYR A 62 4.88 -0.12 12.02
N ASN A 63 4.80 -1.46 12.04
CA ASN A 63 5.99 -2.30 11.99
C ASN A 63 6.54 -2.36 10.57
N LYS A 64 5.66 -2.50 9.57
CA LYS A 64 6.02 -2.48 8.15
C LYS A 64 4.99 -1.71 7.31
N LEU A 65 5.48 -0.88 6.41
CA LEU A 65 4.68 -0.20 5.39
C LEU A 65 5.08 -0.67 4.00
N LEU A 66 4.09 -0.88 3.14
CA LEU A 66 4.29 -1.21 1.73
C LEU A 66 3.63 -0.16 0.85
N ASP A 67 4.31 0.22 -0.22
CA ASP A 67 3.73 0.95 -1.33
C ASP A 67 4.20 0.42 -2.68
N ARG A 68 3.63 0.94 -3.77
CA ARG A 68 3.92 0.50 -5.13
C ARG A 68 5.28 0.97 -5.69
N ALA A 69 5.94 1.99 -5.10
CA ALA A 69 7.01 2.72 -5.76
C ALA A 69 8.32 2.84 -4.98
N TYR A 70 8.35 2.51 -3.70
CA TYR A 70 9.58 2.55 -2.89
C TYR A 70 10.72 1.73 -3.53
N PRO A 71 11.98 2.14 -3.47
CA PRO A 71 12.48 3.43 -2.98
C PRO A 71 12.61 4.50 -4.06
N LYS A 72 12.33 4.17 -5.33
CA LYS A 72 12.70 5.03 -6.47
C LYS A 72 11.64 6.08 -6.82
N TYR A 73 10.37 5.75 -6.60
CA TYR A 73 9.21 6.60 -6.92
C TYR A 73 9.25 7.16 -8.35
N ASP A 74 9.59 6.30 -9.33
CA ASP A 74 9.88 6.68 -10.70
C ASP A 74 9.01 6.00 -11.77
N PHE A 75 7.98 5.23 -11.38
CA PHE A 75 7.08 4.61 -12.33
C PHE A 75 5.68 5.29 -12.31
N PRO A 76 5.14 5.70 -13.46
CA PRO A 76 5.72 5.66 -14.82
C PRO A 76 6.80 6.74 -15.04
N SER A 77 6.86 7.76 -14.19
CA SER A 77 7.92 8.76 -14.08
C SER A 77 7.87 9.45 -12.72
N LYS A 78 9.01 10.03 -12.27
CA LYS A 78 9.09 10.77 -11.01
C LYS A 78 8.05 11.90 -10.93
N LYS A 79 7.86 12.64 -12.04
CA LYS A 79 6.87 13.72 -12.12
C LYS A 79 5.47 13.20 -11.90
N LYS A 80 5.07 12.08 -12.53
CA LYS A 80 3.73 11.52 -12.38
C LYS A 80 3.46 11.00 -10.98
N VAL A 81 4.46 10.42 -10.33
CA VAL A 81 4.34 10.01 -8.92
C VAL A 81 4.17 11.23 -8.02
N ALA A 82 4.96 12.28 -8.21
CA ALA A 82 4.82 13.51 -7.42
C ALA A 82 3.48 14.23 -7.66
N ASP A 83 2.99 14.20 -8.91
CA ASP A 83 1.70 14.82 -9.27
C ASP A 83 0.48 14.02 -8.79
N ALA A 84 0.63 12.73 -8.46
CA ALA A 84 -0.46 11.86 -8.04
C ALA A 84 -1.16 12.36 -6.76
N ASN A 85 -0.37 12.94 -5.84
CA ASN A 85 -0.88 13.63 -4.66
C ASN A 85 0.03 14.84 -4.38
N LYS A 86 -0.19 15.88 -5.16
CA LYS A 86 0.69 17.04 -5.19
C LYS A 86 0.77 17.75 -3.83
N GLY A 87 2.00 17.91 -3.36
CA GLY A 87 2.30 18.51 -2.05
C GLY A 87 2.35 17.47 -0.92
N PHE A 88 1.50 16.47 -0.91
CA PHE A 88 1.51 15.47 0.16
C PHE A 88 2.60 14.40 -0.03
N MET A 89 3.00 14.10 -1.26
CA MET A 89 4.09 13.14 -1.52
C MET A 89 5.41 13.53 -0.84
N GLU A 90 5.72 14.81 -0.75
CA GLU A 90 6.91 15.28 -0.04
C GLU A 90 6.81 15.00 1.47
N GLU A 91 5.67 15.28 2.08
CA GLU A 91 5.41 15.00 3.49
C GLU A 91 5.42 13.49 3.79
N TYR A 92 4.84 12.71 2.89
CA TYR A 92 4.92 11.24 2.96
C TYR A 92 6.36 10.71 2.91
N HIS A 93 7.22 11.26 2.06
CA HIS A 93 8.63 10.84 2.02
C HIS A 93 9.37 11.20 3.30
N LYS A 94 9.14 12.38 3.87
CA LYS A 94 9.70 12.79 5.18
C LYS A 94 9.23 11.84 6.28
N PHE A 95 7.92 11.55 6.31
CA PHE A 95 7.33 10.57 7.22
C PHE A 95 8.02 9.21 7.12
N VAL A 96 8.14 8.65 5.91
CA VAL A 96 8.79 7.35 5.70
C VAL A 96 10.22 7.35 6.22
N GLN A 97 11.01 8.38 5.90
CA GLN A 97 12.39 8.51 6.37
C GLN A 97 12.47 8.56 7.90
N TYR A 98 11.63 9.38 8.54
CA TYR A 98 11.58 9.48 9.98
C TYR A 98 11.17 8.15 10.62
N GLN A 99 10.08 7.55 10.19
CA GLN A 99 9.58 6.29 10.77
C GLN A 99 10.56 5.12 10.57
N MET A 100 11.28 5.08 9.46
CA MET A 100 12.36 4.10 9.26
C MET A 100 13.50 4.32 10.26
N SER A 101 13.86 5.55 10.59
CA SER A 101 14.84 5.84 11.64
C SER A 101 14.37 5.39 13.04
N GLN A 102 13.03 5.26 13.22
CA GLN A 102 12.39 4.73 14.44
C GLN A 102 12.12 3.22 14.37
N GLY A 103 12.64 2.53 13.36
CA GLY A 103 12.57 1.07 13.22
C GLY A 103 11.40 0.52 12.41
N MET A 104 10.63 1.37 11.70
CA MET A 104 9.65 0.90 10.72
C MET A 104 10.37 0.29 9.51
N GLU A 105 9.92 -0.88 9.06
CA GLU A 105 10.35 -1.41 7.77
C GLU A 105 9.54 -0.78 6.63
N MET A 106 10.21 -0.51 5.50
CA MET A 106 9.56 -0.06 4.28
C MET A 106 9.95 -0.95 3.10
N GLU A 107 8.98 -1.44 2.35
CA GLU A 107 9.22 -2.27 1.16
C GLU A 107 8.35 -1.83 -0.02
N GLN A 108 8.92 -1.98 -1.23
CA GLN A 108 8.12 -1.93 -2.44
C GLN A 108 7.21 -3.17 -2.51
N PHE A 109 5.95 -2.96 -2.86
CA PHE A 109 5.02 -4.03 -3.17
C PHE A 109 5.51 -4.84 -4.39
N LYS A 110 5.70 -6.14 -4.20
CA LYS A 110 6.21 -7.05 -5.23
C LYS A 110 5.10 -7.96 -5.72
N VAL A 111 4.71 -7.81 -6.96
CA VAL A 111 3.69 -8.66 -7.59
C VAL A 111 4.15 -10.12 -7.59
N GLY A 112 3.24 -11.02 -7.27
CA GLY A 112 3.51 -12.46 -7.14
C GLY A 112 4.06 -12.90 -5.79
N ALA A 113 4.45 -11.97 -4.91
CA ALA A 113 4.99 -12.33 -3.60
C ALA A 113 3.95 -12.96 -2.67
N LEU A 114 4.45 -13.84 -1.77
CA LEU A 114 3.70 -14.49 -0.68
C LEU A 114 4.30 -14.19 0.69
N ASN A 115 5.41 -13.49 0.71
CA ASN A 115 6.24 -13.37 1.91
C ASN A 115 6.35 -11.95 2.44
N GLN A 116 5.73 -10.97 1.78
CA GLN A 116 5.77 -9.58 2.25
C GLN A 116 4.79 -9.32 3.39
N ILE A 117 3.61 -9.95 3.36
CA ILE A 117 2.60 -9.85 4.41
C ILE A 117 2.33 -11.26 4.92
N LYS A 118 2.61 -11.49 6.19
CA LYS A 118 2.51 -12.82 6.83
C LYS A 118 1.76 -12.73 8.14
N MET A 119 1.19 -13.82 8.57
CA MET A 119 0.69 -13.91 9.93
C MET A 119 1.86 -13.84 10.91
N VAL A 120 1.85 -12.82 11.77
CA VAL A 120 2.93 -12.56 12.74
C VAL A 120 2.78 -13.43 13.97
N LYS A 121 1.54 -13.55 14.48
CA LYS A 121 1.27 -14.27 15.72
C LYS A 121 0.81 -15.69 15.46
N ASN A 122 1.46 -16.63 16.14
CA ASN A 122 1.13 -18.05 16.09
C ASN A 122 0.93 -18.60 14.65
N PRO A 123 1.90 -18.40 13.74
CA PRO A 123 1.71 -18.70 12.32
C PRO A 123 1.58 -20.22 12.04
N LYS A 124 2.17 -21.10 12.89
CA LYS A 124 2.24 -22.54 12.65
C LYS A 124 0.88 -23.22 12.40
N PRO A 125 -0.16 -23.02 13.23
CA PRO A 125 -1.46 -23.65 13.00
C PRO A 125 -2.15 -23.20 11.71
N TYR A 126 -1.76 -22.04 11.19
CA TYR A 126 -2.40 -21.41 10.04
C TYR A 126 -1.59 -21.50 8.74
N ALA A 127 -0.36 -22.01 8.79
CA ALA A 127 0.60 -22.01 7.68
C ALA A 127 0.06 -22.62 6.37
N LYS A 128 -0.87 -23.60 6.46
CA LYS A 128 -1.51 -24.22 5.30
C LYS A 128 -2.88 -23.61 4.96
N LYS A 129 -3.39 -22.70 5.78
CA LYS A 129 -4.75 -22.15 5.64
C LYS A 129 -4.77 -20.67 5.33
N PHE A 130 -3.72 -19.92 5.69
CA PHE A 130 -3.64 -18.48 5.53
C PHE A 130 -2.55 -18.11 4.51
N GLU A 131 -2.93 -17.32 3.53
CA GLU A 131 -2.06 -16.78 2.50
C GLU A 131 -2.49 -15.37 2.13
N ILE A 132 -1.52 -14.46 1.96
CA ILE A 132 -1.74 -13.19 1.28
C ILE A 132 -0.88 -13.19 0.02
N ARG A 133 -1.53 -13.12 -1.13
CA ARG A 133 -0.90 -13.08 -2.44
C ARG A 133 -0.99 -11.68 -3.04
N ASN A 134 0.15 -11.14 -3.43
CA ASN A 134 0.23 -9.91 -4.19
C ASN A 134 -0.13 -10.18 -5.66
N LEU A 135 -1.20 -9.58 -6.16
CA LEU A 135 -1.77 -9.91 -7.47
C LEU A 135 -1.34 -8.97 -8.58
N ALA A 136 -1.37 -7.66 -8.32
CA ALA A 136 -1.09 -6.65 -9.33
C ALA A 136 -0.52 -5.38 -8.71
N ALA A 137 0.32 -4.67 -9.45
CA ALA A 137 0.74 -3.28 -9.23
C ALA A 137 1.58 -2.80 -10.44
N ASN A 138 1.59 -1.49 -10.71
CA ASN A 138 2.51 -0.88 -11.70
C ASN A 138 2.50 -1.58 -13.06
N ALA A 139 1.33 -1.83 -13.61
CA ALA A 139 1.14 -2.51 -14.89
C ALA A 139 1.61 -3.99 -14.92
N GLN A 140 1.92 -4.58 -13.79
CA GLN A 140 2.27 -5.98 -13.66
C GLN A 140 1.14 -6.77 -13.03
N VAL A 141 0.95 -8.01 -13.46
CA VAL A 141 -0.04 -8.94 -12.91
C VAL A 141 0.63 -10.30 -12.66
N TRP A 142 0.28 -10.92 -11.56
CA TRP A 142 0.72 -12.28 -11.25
C TRP A 142 0.14 -13.29 -12.25
N THR A 143 0.98 -14.17 -12.78
CA THR A 143 0.63 -15.15 -13.82
C THR A 143 -0.13 -16.38 -13.33
N GLY A 144 -0.41 -16.48 -12.04
CA GLY A 144 -0.96 -17.69 -11.43
C GLY A 144 0.10 -18.77 -11.12
N LYS A 145 1.36 -18.56 -11.47
CA LYS A 145 2.44 -19.57 -11.30
C LYS A 145 3.59 -19.04 -10.45
N GLY A 146 3.85 -19.69 -9.32
CA GLY A 146 4.96 -19.32 -8.43
C GLY A 146 4.89 -17.84 -8.02
N THR A 147 5.97 -17.11 -8.22
CA THR A 147 6.06 -15.64 -8.00
C THR A 147 6.18 -14.85 -9.31
N LYS A 148 5.89 -15.47 -10.45
CA LYS A 148 6.04 -14.83 -11.75
C LYS A 148 4.99 -13.74 -11.95
N ALA A 149 5.44 -12.59 -12.38
CA ALA A 149 4.61 -11.47 -12.81
C ALA A 149 4.88 -11.15 -14.28
N GLU A 150 3.88 -10.69 -14.98
CA GLU A 150 3.97 -10.25 -16.36
C GLU A 150 3.47 -8.83 -16.49
N LYS A 151 4.10 -8.05 -17.38
CA LYS A 151 3.66 -6.73 -17.74
C LYS A 151 2.45 -6.88 -18.68
N GLN A 152 1.29 -6.40 -18.25
CA GLN A 152 0.05 -6.54 -19.01
C GLN A 152 -0.23 -5.36 -19.94
N TYR A 153 0.32 -4.19 -19.63
CA TYR A 153 0.12 -3.00 -20.47
C TYR A 153 1.35 -2.09 -20.43
N THR A 154 1.47 -1.25 -21.43
CA THR A 154 2.44 -0.17 -21.46
C THR A 154 1.76 1.07 -20.89
N CYS A 155 2.32 1.60 -19.81
CA CYS A 155 1.83 2.84 -19.24
C CYS A 155 2.23 4.01 -20.16
N ASP A 156 1.26 4.55 -20.91
CA ASP A 156 1.47 5.81 -21.63
C ASP A 156 1.38 6.96 -20.63
N PRO A 157 2.45 7.75 -20.44
CA PRO A 157 2.42 8.88 -19.51
C PRO A 157 1.36 9.93 -19.82
N LYS A 158 0.87 10.02 -21.05
CA LYS A 158 -0.19 10.96 -21.44
C LYS A 158 -1.57 10.49 -20.97
N LEU A 159 -1.75 9.18 -20.89
CA LEU A 159 -3.02 8.55 -20.49
C LEU A 159 -2.94 7.99 -19.06
N PHE A 160 -1.93 8.39 -18.33
CA PHE A 160 -1.68 7.89 -16.98
C PHE A 160 -2.79 8.29 -16.03
N ASP A 161 -3.36 7.28 -15.40
CA ASP A 161 -4.24 7.37 -14.25
C ASP A 161 -3.58 6.57 -13.11
N GLU A 162 -3.47 7.18 -11.94
CA GLU A 162 -2.83 6.56 -10.77
C GLU A 162 -3.55 5.27 -10.35
N ASN A 163 -4.87 5.21 -10.48
CA ASN A 163 -5.69 4.05 -10.13
C ASN A 163 -5.22 2.76 -10.79
N VAL A 164 -4.78 2.82 -12.06
CA VAL A 164 -4.32 1.62 -12.79
C VAL A 164 -3.05 0.99 -12.21
N ASN A 165 -2.36 1.68 -11.30
CA ASN A 165 -1.16 1.18 -10.64
C ASN A 165 -1.41 0.64 -9.24
N SER A 166 -2.67 0.57 -8.81
CA SER A 166 -3.04 0.10 -7.47
C SER A 166 -2.43 -1.26 -7.14
N CYS A 167 -1.94 -1.38 -5.92
CA CYS A 167 -1.55 -2.66 -5.33
C CYS A 167 -2.81 -3.49 -5.06
N ALA A 168 -2.90 -4.64 -5.68
CA ALA A 168 -4.00 -5.58 -5.48
C ALA A 168 -3.52 -6.84 -4.75
N ILE A 169 -4.29 -7.28 -3.76
CA ILE A 169 -3.99 -8.50 -2.99
C ILE A 169 -5.18 -9.45 -2.97
N ARG A 170 -4.88 -10.72 -2.74
CA ARG A 170 -5.86 -11.73 -2.35
C ARG A 170 -5.47 -12.29 -0.99
N ILE A 171 -6.40 -12.22 -0.04
CA ILE A 171 -6.31 -12.91 1.24
C ILE A 171 -7.06 -14.24 1.12
N THR A 172 -6.41 -15.30 1.53
CA THR A 172 -6.98 -16.65 1.60
C THR A 172 -6.95 -17.12 3.04
N TYR A 173 -8.08 -17.61 3.56
CA TYR A 173 -8.15 -18.29 4.85
C TYR A 173 -9.08 -19.51 4.75
N GLY A 174 -8.52 -20.70 4.70
CA GLY A 174 -9.27 -21.91 4.41
C GLY A 174 -10.00 -21.82 3.07
N ASN A 175 -11.33 -21.87 3.08
CA ASN A 175 -12.17 -21.71 1.88
C ASN A 175 -12.55 -20.25 1.60
N PHE A 176 -12.30 -19.34 2.53
CA PHE A 176 -12.59 -17.92 2.36
C PHE A 176 -11.56 -17.26 1.43
N ARG A 177 -12.04 -16.39 0.55
CA ARG A 177 -11.23 -15.57 -0.35
C ARG A 177 -11.72 -14.13 -0.29
N TYR A 178 -10.79 -13.22 -0.06
CA TYR A 178 -11.04 -11.78 -0.09
C TYR A 178 -10.08 -11.13 -1.08
N PHE A 179 -10.60 -10.30 -1.95
CA PHE A 179 -9.84 -9.49 -2.89
C PHE A 179 -9.92 -8.01 -2.48
N ASN A 180 -8.77 -7.35 -2.46
CA ASN A 180 -8.68 -5.90 -2.36
C ASN A 180 -7.84 -5.41 -3.54
N GLY A 181 -8.40 -4.56 -4.36
CA GLY A 181 -7.75 -4.01 -5.55
C GLY A 181 -7.42 -2.51 -5.44
N GLY A 182 -7.68 -1.87 -4.28
CA GLY A 182 -7.70 -0.42 -4.27
C GLY A 182 -8.67 0.09 -5.31
N ASP A 183 -8.26 1.05 -6.11
CA ASP A 183 -9.04 1.60 -7.22
C ASP A 183 -8.59 1.04 -8.58
N LEU A 184 -8.06 -0.17 -8.59
CA LEU A 184 -7.56 -0.78 -9.82
C LEU A 184 -8.65 -0.77 -10.91
N SER A 185 -8.44 0.02 -11.93
CA SER A 185 -9.37 0.25 -13.04
C SER A 185 -8.65 0.20 -14.39
N GLY A 186 -9.41 0.14 -15.48
CA GLY A 186 -8.88 0.30 -16.83
C GLY A 186 -8.44 1.73 -17.16
N GLY A 187 -8.91 2.71 -16.38
CA GLY A 187 -8.63 4.13 -16.61
C GLY A 187 -8.96 4.56 -18.04
N ALA A 188 -8.25 5.57 -18.53
CA ALA A 188 -8.33 6.01 -19.92
C ALA A 188 -7.68 5.02 -20.92
N GLN A 189 -7.03 3.98 -20.41
CA GLN A 189 -6.35 2.95 -21.21
C GLN A 189 -7.17 1.67 -21.37
N LYS A 190 -8.44 1.66 -21.02
CA LYS A 190 -9.30 0.46 -21.06
C LYS A 190 -9.32 -0.24 -22.43
N ASP A 191 -9.14 0.52 -23.51
CA ASP A 191 -9.10 -0.04 -24.86
C ASP A 191 -7.78 -0.75 -25.19
N LEU A 192 -6.74 -0.57 -24.37
CA LEU A 192 -5.47 -1.27 -24.48
C LEU A 192 -5.49 -2.64 -23.75
N TYR A 193 -6.49 -2.86 -22.92
CA TYR A 193 -6.69 -4.12 -22.22
C TYR A 193 -7.52 -5.06 -23.09
N LYS A 194 -6.88 -5.69 -24.06
CA LYS A 194 -7.43 -6.93 -24.59
C LYS A 194 -7.10 -8.01 -23.55
N ALA A 195 -8.13 -8.50 -22.87
CA ALA A 195 -7.99 -9.70 -22.06
C ALA A 195 -7.33 -10.76 -22.95
N LYS A 196 -6.20 -11.28 -22.50
CA LYS A 196 -5.69 -12.53 -23.07
C LYS A 196 -6.46 -13.62 -22.35
N ASP A 197 -7.33 -14.29 -23.07
CA ASP A 197 -8.02 -15.51 -22.63
C ASP A 197 -7.03 -16.57 -22.11
#